data_2cd2a6973b7e6a7eff07e4562d81268f
#
_entry.id   2cd2a6973b7e6a7eff07e4562d81268f
#
_cell.length_a   1.000
_cell.length_b   1.000
_cell.length_c   1.000
_cell.angle_alpha   90.00
_cell.angle_beta   90.00
_cell.angle_gamma   90.00
#
_symmetry.space_group_name_H-M   'P 1'
#
loop_
_entity.id
_entity.type
_entity.pdbx_description
1 polymer ?
#
loop_
_entity_poly.entity_id
_entity_poly.type
_entity_poly.pdbx_seq_one_letter_code
_entity_poly.pdbx_strand_id
1 'polypeptide(L)'
;NVEFAIKLQGNVLVPLDSHFPVERFKAIDDAHQRDDKKAMIDARTKLAKAFKDKAKSVNEKYIVPPKTTDFGIVYAPTESLYKELTDYQDPSSKELLTQELMKKHKVVICGPNTLSAYLQSLHMGFQSLKVQKGAT
;
A
#
# COMPACT_ATOMS: atom_id res chain seq x y z
N ASN A 1 -2.42 13.94 6.56
CA ASN A 1 -2.30 13.66 5.14
C ASN A 1 -1.00 14.21 4.59
N VAL A 2 0.05 13.43 4.71
CA VAL A 2 1.35 13.83 4.18
C VAL A 2 1.59 13.01 2.92
N GLU A 3 1.73 13.71 1.81
CA GLU A 3 2.02 13.12 0.52
C GLU A 3 3.50 13.22 0.23
N PHE A 4 4.03 12.18 -0.33
CA PHE A 4 5.42 12.16 -0.77
C PHE A 4 5.49 11.65 -2.19
N ALA A 5 6.51 12.09 -2.90
CA ALA A 5 6.88 11.49 -4.17
C ALA A 5 8.33 11.09 -4.08
N ILE A 6 8.61 9.83 -4.39
CA ILE A 6 9.98 9.33 -4.41
C ILE A 6 10.49 9.46 -5.82
N LYS A 7 11.63 10.13 -5.97
CA LYS A 7 12.22 10.37 -7.29
C LYS A 7 13.11 9.20 -7.67
N LEU A 8 12.78 8.56 -8.78
CA LEU A 8 13.60 7.54 -9.40
C LEU A 8 14.50 8.18 -10.47
N GLN A 9 15.37 7.37 -11.06
CA GLN A 9 16.20 7.83 -12.17
C GLN A 9 15.32 8.27 -13.35
N GLY A 10 15.77 9.28 -14.10
CA GLY A 10 15.02 9.81 -15.22
C GLY A 10 13.88 10.75 -14.80
N ASN A 11 13.91 11.22 -13.57
CA ASN A 11 12.90 12.14 -13.01
C ASN A 11 11.49 11.56 -12.93
N VAL A 12 11.37 10.23 -12.95
CA VAL A 12 10.07 9.57 -12.75
C VAL A 12 9.78 9.54 -11.26
N LEU A 13 8.57 9.93 -10.89
CA LEU A 13 8.15 9.99 -9.49
C LEU A 13 7.32 8.77 -9.14
N VAL A 14 7.50 8.24 -7.92
CA VAL A 14 6.63 7.20 -7.36
C VAL A 14 5.77 7.88 -6.28
N PRO A 15 4.46 8.00 -6.48
CA PRO A 15 3.60 8.57 -5.44
C PRO A 15 3.59 7.69 -4.20
N LEU A 16 3.72 8.31 -3.04
CA LEU A 16 3.67 7.60 -1.76
C LEU A 16 2.84 8.41 -0.78
N ASP A 17 1.89 7.76 -0.12
CA ASP A 17 1.10 8.37 0.93
C ASP A 17 1.09 7.46 2.15
N SER A 18 1.25 8.04 3.32
CA SER A 18 1.20 7.29 4.58
C SER A 18 -0.22 7.28 5.12
N HIS A 19 -0.64 6.14 5.66
CA HIS A 19 -1.98 6.02 6.22
C HIS A 19 -1.97 5.19 7.49
N PHE A 20 -2.41 5.81 8.58
CA PHE A 20 -2.50 5.12 9.87
C PHE A 20 -3.84 5.48 10.52
N PRO A 21 -4.92 4.80 10.15
CA PRO A 21 -6.24 5.02 10.77
C PRO A 21 -6.25 4.39 12.16
N VAL A 22 -5.73 5.12 13.14
CA VAL A 22 -5.45 4.63 14.49
C VAL A 22 -6.68 4.03 15.15
N GLU A 23 -7.82 4.72 15.05
CA GLU A 23 -9.07 4.26 15.69
C GLU A 23 -9.53 2.92 15.13
N ARG A 24 -9.44 2.74 13.81
CA ARG A 24 -9.85 1.49 13.17
C ARG A 24 -8.89 0.35 13.48
N PHE A 25 -7.60 0.66 13.56
CA PHE A 25 -6.59 -0.34 13.92
C PHE A 25 -6.75 -0.76 15.39
N LYS A 26 -6.94 0.21 16.27
CA LYS A 26 -7.13 -0.04 17.69
C LYS A 26 -8.39 -0.86 17.98
N ALA A 27 -9.44 -0.69 17.18
CA ALA A 27 -10.68 -1.45 17.34
C ALA A 27 -10.47 -2.96 17.19
N ILE A 28 -9.50 -3.39 16.39
CA ILE A 28 -9.18 -4.81 16.25
C ILE A 28 -8.63 -5.37 17.56
N ASP A 29 -7.70 -4.64 18.19
CA ASP A 29 -7.11 -5.05 19.45
C ASP A 29 -8.14 -5.07 20.56
N ASP A 30 -8.99 -4.06 20.63
CA ASP A 30 -10.08 -3.99 21.62
C ASP A 30 -11.02 -5.18 21.49
N ALA A 31 -11.40 -5.55 20.27
CA ALA A 31 -12.26 -6.70 20.03
C ALA A 31 -11.56 -8.01 20.40
N HIS A 32 -10.26 -8.10 20.12
CA HIS A 32 -9.46 -9.27 20.47
C HIS A 32 -9.40 -9.46 21.99
N GLN A 33 -9.19 -8.38 22.74
CA GLN A 33 -9.15 -8.43 24.20
C GLN A 33 -10.47 -8.85 24.82
N ARG A 34 -11.59 -8.50 24.17
CA ARG A 34 -12.93 -8.91 24.62
C ARG A 34 -13.30 -10.32 24.12
N ASP A 35 -12.42 -10.96 23.35
CA ASP A 35 -12.69 -12.25 22.71
C ASP A 35 -14.00 -12.24 21.91
N ASP A 36 -14.26 -11.13 21.23
CA ASP A 36 -15.46 -10.94 20.42
C ASP A 36 -15.12 -11.15 18.95
N LYS A 37 -15.36 -12.35 18.45
CA LYS A 37 -14.97 -12.74 17.08
C LYS A 37 -15.70 -11.93 16.02
N LYS A 38 -16.98 -11.66 16.22
CA LYS A 38 -17.75 -10.86 15.27
C LYS A 38 -17.22 -9.42 15.21
N ALA A 39 -16.91 -8.85 16.35
CA ALA A 39 -16.34 -7.51 16.41
C ALA A 39 -14.97 -7.45 15.74
N MET A 40 -14.16 -8.51 15.86
CA MET A 40 -12.86 -8.58 15.17
C MET A 40 -13.03 -8.59 13.66
N ILE A 41 -13.97 -9.36 13.15
CA ILE A 41 -14.25 -9.41 11.70
C ILE A 41 -14.71 -8.03 11.22
N ASP A 42 -15.64 -7.41 11.93
CA ASP A 42 -16.14 -6.09 11.58
C ASP A 42 -15.02 -5.03 11.60
N ALA A 43 -14.17 -5.08 12.64
CA ALA A 43 -13.07 -4.14 12.77
C ALA A 43 -12.05 -4.28 11.64
N ARG A 44 -11.73 -5.52 11.25
CA ARG A 44 -10.81 -5.78 10.14
C ARG A 44 -11.39 -5.33 8.82
N THR A 45 -12.69 -5.53 8.61
CA THR A 45 -13.37 -5.07 7.39
C THR A 45 -13.34 -3.55 7.28
N LYS A 46 -13.56 -2.85 8.40
CA LYS A 46 -13.50 -1.39 8.42
C LYS A 46 -12.08 -0.87 8.18
N LEU A 47 -11.08 -1.54 8.72
CA LEU A 47 -9.69 -1.18 8.46
C LEU A 47 -9.36 -1.36 6.98
N ALA A 48 -9.74 -2.50 6.39
CA ALA A 48 -9.52 -2.76 4.98
C ALA A 48 -10.21 -1.69 4.11
N LYS A 49 -11.43 -1.30 4.47
CA LYS A 49 -12.15 -0.27 3.73
C LYS A 49 -11.40 1.07 3.77
N ALA A 50 -10.83 1.42 4.91
CA ALA A 50 -10.05 2.66 5.02
C ALA A 50 -8.88 2.66 4.03
N PHE A 51 -8.23 1.51 3.83
CA PHE A 51 -7.12 1.41 2.90
C PHE A 51 -7.59 1.33 1.45
N LYS A 52 -8.75 0.75 1.18
CA LYS A 52 -9.35 0.79 -0.16
C LYS A 52 -9.67 2.24 -0.56
N ASP A 53 -10.25 3.01 0.35
CA ASP A 53 -10.56 4.42 0.10
C ASP A 53 -9.29 5.23 -0.12
N LYS A 54 -8.25 4.97 0.68
CA LYS A 54 -6.96 5.65 0.53
C LYS A 54 -6.30 5.31 -0.80
N ALA A 55 -6.31 4.05 -1.19
CA ALA A 55 -5.73 3.60 -2.46
C ALA A 55 -6.44 4.24 -3.65
N LYS A 56 -7.76 4.33 -3.59
CA LYS A 56 -8.54 5.01 -4.62
C LYS A 56 -8.15 6.47 -4.73
N SER A 57 -7.98 7.15 -3.60
CA SER A 57 -7.56 8.54 -3.55
C SER A 57 -6.18 8.74 -4.16
N VAL A 58 -5.22 7.86 -3.82
CA VAL A 58 -3.87 7.93 -4.39
C VAL A 58 -3.91 7.75 -5.90
N ASN A 59 -4.69 6.77 -6.38
CA ASN A 59 -4.82 6.53 -7.82
C ASN A 59 -5.36 7.77 -8.53
N GLU A 60 -6.46 8.32 -8.02
CA GLU A 60 -7.15 9.42 -8.71
C GLU A 60 -6.35 10.73 -8.68
N LYS A 61 -5.61 10.98 -7.59
CA LYS A 61 -4.96 12.26 -7.37
C LYS A 61 -3.50 12.29 -7.81
N TYR A 62 -2.79 11.17 -7.70
CA TYR A 62 -1.33 11.21 -7.79
C TYR A 62 -0.71 10.31 -8.85
N ILE A 63 -1.41 9.30 -9.35
CA ILE A 63 -0.86 8.43 -10.39
C ILE A 63 -1.17 9.05 -11.75
N VAL A 64 -0.17 9.67 -12.38
CA VAL A 64 -0.30 10.40 -13.64
C VAL A 64 0.88 10.08 -14.56
N PRO A 65 0.94 8.86 -15.13
CA PRO A 65 2.02 8.50 -16.04
C PRO A 65 2.03 9.42 -17.29
N PRO A 66 3.16 9.70 -17.90
CA PRO A 66 4.51 9.18 -17.60
C PRO A 66 5.27 9.99 -16.57
N LYS A 67 4.70 11.06 -16.02
CA LYS A 67 5.33 11.87 -14.99
C LYS A 67 5.59 11.05 -13.74
N THR A 68 4.63 10.21 -13.38
CA THR A 68 4.80 9.23 -12.31
C THR A 68 4.88 7.83 -12.91
N THR A 69 5.23 6.85 -12.06
CA THR A 69 4.99 5.45 -12.36
C THR A 69 3.50 5.20 -12.57
N ASP A 70 3.13 4.05 -13.14
CA ASP A 70 1.73 3.66 -13.30
C ASP A 70 1.16 2.99 -12.04
N PHE A 71 1.84 3.14 -10.92
CA PHE A 71 1.42 2.63 -9.62
C PHE A 71 1.83 3.61 -8.52
N GLY A 72 1.26 3.45 -7.34
CA GLY A 72 1.61 4.24 -6.17
C GLY A 72 1.79 3.35 -4.94
N ILE A 73 2.28 3.93 -3.86
CA ILE A 73 2.55 3.22 -2.60
C ILE A 73 1.70 3.85 -1.49
N VAL A 74 1.04 3.02 -0.71
CA VAL A 74 0.45 3.41 0.56
C VAL A 74 1.30 2.80 1.67
N TYR A 75 1.87 3.64 2.50
CA TYR A 75 2.79 3.23 3.56
C TYR A 75 2.04 2.99 4.86
N ALA A 76 2.16 1.79 5.41
CA ALA A 76 1.66 1.44 6.73
C ALA A 76 2.81 1.63 7.74
N PRO A 77 2.71 2.59 8.69
CA PRO A 77 3.87 2.99 9.49
C PRO A 77 4.34 1.98 10.52
N THR A 78 3.59 0.90 10.79
CA THR A 78 4.02 -0.14 11.73
C THR A 78 3.92 -1.50 11.09
N GLU A 79 4.79 -2.42 11.53
CA GLU A 79 4.76 -3.79 11.04
C GLU A 79 3.47 -4.51 11.42
N SER A 80 2.92 -4.24 12.59
CA SER A 80 1.66 -4.87 13.01
C SER A 80 0.49 -4.42 12.13
N LEU A 81 0.43 -3.15 11.75
CA LEU A 81 -0.57 -2.68 10.79
C LEU A 81 -0.37 -3.33 9.43
N TYR A 82 0.86 -3.36 8.96
CA TYR A 82 1.20 -4.00 7.68
C TYR A 82 0.74 -5.46 7.66
N LYS A 83 1.00 -6.20 8.74
CA LYS A 83 0.60 -7.60 8.84
C LYS A 83 -0.91 -7.78 8.75
N GLU A 84 -1.67 -6.94 9.47
CA GLU A 84 -3.14 -6.98 9.39
C GLU A 84 -3.63 -6.79 7.95
N LEU A 85 -3.02 -5.87 7.22
CA LEU A 85 -3.43 -5.56 5.85
C LEU A 85 -3.06 -6.68 4.87
N THR A 86 -1.87 -7.26 5.02
CA THR A 86 -1.41 -8.33 4.12
C THR A 86 -2.09 -9.66 4.40
N ASP A 87 -2.55 -9.88 5.63
CA ASP A 87 -3.29 -11.09 5.99
C ASP A 87 -4.78 -11.00 5.64
N TYR A 88 -5.29 -9.82 5.37
CA TYR A 88 -6.73 -9.64 5.19
C TYR A 88 -7.23 -10.29 3.90
N GLN A 89 -8.28 -11.09 4.03
CA GLN A 89 -9.06 -11.61 2.91
C GLN A 89 -10.49 -11.14 3.04
N ASP A 90 -11.11 -10.77 1.93
CA ASP A 90 -12.53 -10.43 1.92
C ASP A 90 -13.33 -11.66 2.37
N PRO A 91 -14.25 -11.53 3.34
CA PRO A 91 -15.03 -12.68 3.83
C PRO A 91 -15.86 -13.37 2.75
N SER A 92 -16.34 -12.64 1.76
CA SER A 92 -17.18 -13.18 0.68
C SER A 92 -16.36 -13.75 -0.47
N SER A 93 -15.50 -12.91 -1.07
CA SER A 93 -14.76 -13.27 -2.29
C SER A 93 -13.48 -14.05 -2.01
N LYS A 94 -12.97 -14.00 -0.77
CA LYS A 94 -11.68 -14.56 -0.37
C LYS A 94 -10.49 -13.89 -1.06
N GLU A 95 -10.71 -12.77 -1.73
CA GLU A 95 -9.64 -12.02 -2.36
C GLU A 95 -8.77 -11.33 -1.30
N LEU A 96 -7.45 -11.38 -1.48
CA LEU A 96 -6.53 -10.64 -0.61
C LEU A 96 -6.65 -9.15 -0.86
N LEU A 97 -6.58 -8.36 0.21
CA LEU A 97 -6.63 -6.90 0.08
C LEU A 97 -5.53 -6.38 -0.84
N THR A 98 -4.32 -6.91 -0.71
CA THR A 98 -3.18 -6.49 -1.53
C THR A 98 -3.45 -6.70 -3.02
N GLN A 99 -4.09 -7.82 -3.38
CA GLN A 99 -4.45 -8.11 -4.76
C GLN A 99 -5.52 -7.15 -5.27
N GLU A 100 -6.52 -6.89 -4.46
CA GLU A 100 -7.59 -5.96 -4.83
C GLU A 100 -7.05 -4.55 -5.07
N LEU A 101 -6.18 -4.05 -4.18
CA LEU A 101 -5.63 -2.71 -4.32
C LEU A 101 -4.78 -2.56 -5.58
N MET A 102 -3.97 -3.57 -5.90
CA MET A 102 -3.17 -3.54 -7.13
C MET A 102 -4.07 -3.61 -8.37
N LYS A 103 -5.05 -4.50 -8.36
CA LYS A 103 -5.91 -4.71 -9.52
C LYS A 103 -6.79 -3.49 -9.81
N LYS A 104 -7.40 -2.91 -8.78
CA LYS A 104 -8.37 -1.82 -8.95
C LYS A 104 -7.75 -0.44 -8.96
N HIS A 105 -6.68 -0.22 -8.20
CA HIS A 105 -6.16 1.13 -7.96
C HIS A 105 -4.67 1.27 -8.29
N LYS A 106 -3.99 0.19 -8.67
CA LYS A 106 -2.55 0.21 -8.96
C LYS A 106 -1.74 0.68 -7.75
N VAL A 107 -2.13 0.26 -6.56
CA VAL A 107 -1.49 0.66 -5.30
C VAL A 107 -0.89 -0.55 -4.62
N VAL A 108 0.35 -0.38 -4.13
CA VAL A 108 1.08 -1.37 -3.34
C VAL A 108 1.14 -0.90 -1.90
N ILE A 109 0.87 -1.79 -0.94
CA ILE A 109 1.05 -1.49 0.48
C ILE A 109 2.48 -1.88 0.86
N CYS A 110 3.18 -0.98 1.54
CA CYS A 110 4.50 -1.26 2.12
C CYS A 110 4.49 -0.95 3.61
N GLY A 111 5.20 -1.76 4.38
CA GLY A 111 5.48 -1.49 5.79
C GLY A 111 6.91 -1.01 5.98
N PRO A 112 7.34 -0.77 7.23
CA PRO A 112 8.68 -0.27 7.49
C PRO A 112 9.80 -1.17 6.96
N ASN A 113 9.64 -2.48 7.06
CA ASN A 113 10.65 -3.41 6.60
C ASN A 113 10.62 -3.67 5.10
N THR A 114 9.48 -3.46 4.46
CA THR A 114 9.32 -3.78 3.03
C THR A 114 9.54 -2.58 2.13
N LEU A 115 9.36 -1.36 2.62
CA LEU A 115 9.48 -0.16 1.79
C LEU A 115 10.87 -0.02 1.20
N SER A 116 11.90 -0.17 2.02
CA SER A 116 13.29 -0.02 1.58
C SER A 116 13.64 -1.07 0.51
N ALA A 117 13.27 -2.32 0.74
CA ALA A 117 13.54 -3.39 -0.23
C ALA A 117 12.80 -3.15 -1.55
N TYR A 118 11.55 -2.69 -1.46
CA TYR A 118 10.75 -2.41 -2.66
C TYR A 118 11.36 -1.28 -3.47
N LEU A 119 11.80 -0.21 -2.81
CA LEU A 119 12.44 0.92 -3.49
C LEU A 119 13.78 0.52 -4.12
N GLN A 120 14.56 -0.33 -3.45
CA GLN A 120 15.79 -0.86 -4.03
C GLN A 120 15.51 -1.67 -5.28
N SER A 121 14.48 -2.51 -5.26
CA SER A 121 14.07 -3.29 -6.43
C SER A 121 13.71 -2.40 -7.61
N LEU A 122 12.96 -1.33 -7.37
CA LEU A 122 12.59 -0.37 -8.39
C LEU A 122 13.82 0.33 -8.96
N HIS A 123 14.73 0.76 -8.08
CA HIS A 123 15.95 1.44 -8.48
C HIS A 123 16.83 0.53 -9.37
N MET A 124 17.00 -0.71 -8.96
CA MET A 124 17.77 -1.69 -9.74
C MET A 124 17.13 -1.98 -11.09
N GLY A 125 15.80 -2.07 -11.14
CA GLY A 125 15.07 -2.27 -12.38
C GLY A 125 15.30 -1.13 -13.37
N PHE A 126 15.27 0.12 -12.90
CA PHE A 126 15.53 1.29 -13.74
C PHE A 126 16.98 1.33 -14.19
N GLN A 127 17.93 0.96 -13.35
CA GLN A 127 19.35 0.88 -13.75
C GLN A 127 19.56 -0.17 -14.82
N SER A 128 18.95 -1.34 -14.71
CA SER A 128 19.05 -2.39 -15.71
C SER A 128 18.54 -1.93 -17.06
N LEU A 129 17.41 -1.23 -17.10
CA LEU A 129 16.87 -0.66 -18.33
C LEU A 129 17.83 0.35 -18.96
N LYS A 130 18.43 1.20 -18.13
CA LYS A 130 19.38 2.19 -18.58
C LYS A 130 20.62 1.55 -19.21
N VAL A 131 21.13 0.49 -18.59
CA VAL A 131 22.27 -0.26 -19.13
C VAL A 131 21.93 -0.91 -20.47
N GLN A 132 20.76 -1.50 -20.59
CA GLN A 132 20.32 -2.10 -21.85
C GLN A 132 20.21 -1.06 -22.96
N LYS A 133 19.65 0.10 -22.67
CA LYS A 133 19.58 1.20 -23.65
C LYS A 133 20.96 1.72 -24.03
N GLY A 134 21.88 1.75 -23.08
CA GLY A 134 23.24 2.20 -23.32
C GLY A 134 24.05 1.19 -24.15
N ALA A 135 23.67 -0.08 -24.14
CA ALA A 135 24.35 -1.13 -24.88
C ALA A 135 23.91 -1.22 -26.34
N THR A 136 22.83 -0.58 -26.70
CA THR A 136 22.30 -0.55 -28.06
C THR A 136 22.67 0.74 -28.77
#